data_13fbfd45e016f21ece5265a6a82b59df
#
_entry.id   13fbfd45e016f21ece5265a6a82b59df
#
_cell.length_a   1.000
_cell.length_b   1.000
_cell.length_c   1.000
_cell.angle_alpha   90.00
_cell.angle_beta   90.00
_cell.angle_gamma   90.00
#
_symmetry.space_group_name_H-M   'P 1'
#
loop_
_entity.id
_entity.type
_entity.pdbx_description
1 polymer ?
#
loop_
_entity_poly.entity_id
_entity_poly.type
_entity_poly.pdbx_seq_one_letter_code
_entity_poly.pdbx_strand_id
1 'polypeptide(L)'
;MNKSLYTRLLGYTFKYKGLFSLSIFGFFLFSAADISAVEWLKQVISYINENNENPLNPANLAIFLAFISVIRGIGFYVGNYFMANIGQKVVHSLREDLISSLLYQPISFFDQASKGEIVNRIIFTTNQITGAATDALKIFFKEGFLLVGLFIYLLYLSWKLTLVILIIAPLIGLIVSIAGKRLRRVAKKIQDVMGVVTQVSNEIASGAREIKSFNNESGEKERF
;
A
#
# COMPACT_ATOMS: atom_id res chain seq x y z
N MET A 1 0.02 -5.63 -18.32
CA MET A 1 0.96 -5.66 -17.18
C MET A 1 1.57 -7.04 -17.13
N ASN A 2 2.88 -7.17 -17.35
CA ASN A 2 3.56 -8.46 -17.60
C ASN A 2 3.54 -9.36 -16.35
N LYS A 3 2.80 -10.48 -16.40
CA LYS A 3 2.79 -11.52 -15.33
C LYS A 3 4.21 -12.00 -14.95
N SER A 4 5.16 -11.95 -15.88
CA SER A 4 6.57 -12.35 -15.66
C SER A 4 7.33 -11.46 -14.66
N LEU A 5 6.99 -10.18 -14.56
CA LEU A 5 7.69 -9.21 -13.71
C LEU A 5 7.32 -9.40 -12.23
N TYR A 6 6.02 -9.59 -11.95
CA TYR A 6 5.54 -9.92 -10.59
C TYR A 6 6.07 -11.27 -10.10
N THR A 7 6.11 -12.26 -10.98
CA THR A 7 6.63 -13.60 -10.61
C THR A 7 8.11 -13.55 -10.25
N ARG A 8 8.91 -12.71 -10.93
CA ARG A 8 10.31 -12.48 -10.59
C ARG A 8 10.48 -11.78 -9.24
N LEU A 9 9.71 -10.71 -8.98
CA LEU A 9 9.75 -9.99 -7.70
C LEU A 9 9.32 -10.89 -6.52
N LEU A 10 8.26 -11.69 -6.72
CA LEU A 10 7.86 -12.70 -5.75
C LEU A 10 8.96 -13.75 -5.52
N GLY A 11 9.70 -14.16 -6.57
CA GLY A 11 10.82 -15.05 -6.44
C GLY A 11 11.92 -14.55 -5.51
N TYR A 12 12.25 -13.24 -5.58
CA TYR A 12 13.20 -12.62 -4.64
C TYR A 12 12.65 -12.59 -3.20
N THR A 13 11.36 -12.32 -3.02
CA THR A 13 10.73 -12.32 -1.70
C THR A 13 10.72 -13.71 -1.07
N PHE A 14 10.39 -14.74 -1.84
CA PHE A 14 10.37 -16.14 -1.40
C PHE A 14 11.77 -16.72 -1.12
N LYS A 15 12.85 -16.08 -1.54
CA LYS A 15 14.21 -16.45 -1.15
C LYS A 15 14.40 -16.34 0.38
N TYR A 16 13.68 -15.44 1.04
CA TYR A 16 13.78 -15.19 2.49
C TYR A 16 12.61 -15.78 3.28
N LYS A 17 12.33 -17.09 3.07
CA LYS A 17 11.18 -17.82 3.63
C LYS A 17 11.00 -17.64 5.15
N GLY A 18 12.09 -17.65 5.93
CA GLY A 18 12.03 -17.52 7.38
C GLY A 18 11.51 -16.14 7.84
N LEU A 19 12.04 -15.06 7.25
CA LEU A 19 11.58 -13.70 7.55
C LEU A 19 10.14 -13.48 7.06
N PHE A 20 9.80 -14.08 5.92
CA PHE A 20 8.45 -14.01 5.36
C PHE A 20 7.43 -14.72 6.26
N SER A 21 7.75 -15.92 6.76
CA SER A 21 6.90 -16.65 7.70
C SER A 21 6.69 -15.87 9.01
N LEU A 22 7.75 -15.23 9.56
CA LEU A 22 7.65 -14.39 10.75
C LEU A 22 6.77 -13.16 10.50
N SER A 23 6.88 -12.54 9.34
CA SER A 23 6.01 -11.42 8.95
C SER A 23 4.55 -11.84 8.86
N ILE A 24 4.25 -12.98 8.21
CA ILE A 24 2.89 -13.52 8.10
C ILE A 24 2.32 -13.83 9.49
N PHE A 25 3.13 -14.44 10.35
CA PHE A 25 2.71 -14.73 11.73
C PHE A 25 2.40 -13.45 12.51
N GLY A 26 3.20 -12.38 12.34
CA GLY A 26 2.92 -11.07 12.92
C GLY A 26 1.57 -10.50 12.45
N PHE A 27 1.28 -10.57 11.15
CA PHE A 27 0.00 -10.11 10.60
C PHE A 27 -1.17 -10.97 11.04
N PHE A 28 -0.97 -12.27 11.22
CA PHE A 28 -1.99 -13.16 11.78
C PHE A 28 -2.31 -12.79 13.23
N LEU A 29 -1.29 -12.56 14.08
CA LEU A 29 -1.49 -12.10 15.47
C LEU A 29 -2.23 -10.75 15.51
N PHE A 30 -1.84 -9.82 14.65
CA PHE A 30 -2.51 -8.53 14.54
C PHE A 30 -4.00 -8.70 14.22
N SER A 31 -4.32 -9.50 13.20
CA SER A 31 -5.71 -9.73 12.77
C SER A 31 -6.52 -10.49 13.83
N ALA A 32 -5.91 -11.46 14.52
CA ALA A 32 -6.56 -12.17 15.63
C ALA A 32 -6.89 -11.23 16.80
N ALA A 33 -5.99 -10.30 17.12
CA ALA A 33 -6.24 -9.29 18.14
C ALA A 33 -7.37 -8.32 17.72
N ASP A 34 -7.44 -7.91 16.46
CA ASP A 34 -8.52 -7.05 15.97
C ASP A 34 -9.88 -7.75 16.04
N ILE A 35 -9.95 -9.06 15.72
CA ILE A 35 -11.19 -9.85 15.86
C ILE A 35 -11.57 -9.99 17.34
N SER A 36 -10.59 -10.23 18.22
CA SER A 36 -10.82 -10.30 19.66
C SER A 36 -11.33 -8.98 20.24
N ALA A 37 -10.94 -7.83 19.67
CA ALA A 37 -11.45 -6.53 20.05
C ALA A 37 -12.95 -6.36 19.71
N VAL A 38 -13.43 -6.98 18.63
CA VAL A 38 -14.87 -6.99 18.29
C VAL A 38 -15.65 -7.82 19.32
N GLU A 39 -15.14 -8.97 19.73
CA GLU A 39 -15.77 -9.78 20.81
C GLU A 39 -15.74 -9.02 22.14
N TRP A 40 -14.66 -8.34 22.47
CA TRP A 40 -14.57 -7.47 23.64
C TRP A 40 -15.67 -6.38 23.62
N LEU A 41 -15.87 -5.71 22.49
CA LEU A 41 -16.90 -4.69 22.32
C LEU A 41 -18.29 -5.26 22.57
N LYS A 42 -18.58 -6.45 22.05
CA LYS A 42 -19.85 -7.17 22.31
C LYS A 42 -20.05 -7.41 23.82
N GLN A 43 -19.01 -7.85 24.54
CA GLN A 43 -19.09 -8.07 25.99
C GLN A 43 -19.36 -6.77 26.75
N VAL A 44 -18.74 -5.66 26.33
CA VAL A 44 -19.02 -4.33 26.93
C VAL A 44 -20.46 -3.90 26.68
N ILE A 45 -20.98 -4.06 25.48
CA ILE A 45 -22.36 -3.73 25.15
C ILE A 45 -23.34 -4.58 25.97
N SER A 46 -23.08 -5.88 26.11
CA SER A 46 -23.86 -6.78 26.95
C SER A 46 -23.84 -6.34 28.43
N TYR A 47 -22.68 -5.97 28.95
CA TYR A 47 -22.53 -5.46 30.31
C TYR A 47 -23.33 -4.18 30.56
N ILE A 48 -23.44 -3.29 29.59
CA ILE A 48 -24.22 -2.04 29.71
C ILE A 48 -25.72 -2.31 29.64
N ASN A 49 -26.17 -3.24 28.80
CA ASN A 49 -27.59 -3.52 28.56
C ASN A 49 -28.23 -4.45 29.62
N GLU A 50 -27.48 -5.36 30.18
CA GLU A 50 -27.95 -6.25 31.25
C GLU A 50 -27.73 -5.56 32.59
N ASN A 51 -28.82 -4.97 33.15
CA ASN A 51 -28.85 -4.36 34.48
C ASN A 51 -28.25 -5.30 35.54
N ASN A 52 -26.96 -5.21 35.80
CA ASN A 52 -26.23 -5.72 36.97
C ASN A 52 -26.33 -7.22 37.34
N GLU A 53 -26.88 -8.10 36.51
CA GLU A 53 -26.95 -9.51 36.80
C GLU A 53 -25.72 -10.33 36.34
N ASN A 54 -24.80 -9.73 35.59
CA ASN A 54 -23.63 -10.43 35.09
C ASN A 54 -22.35 -10.05 35.85
N PRO A 55 -21.58 -11.06 36.38
CA PRO A 55 -20.44 -10.84 37.26
C PRO A 55 -19.17 -10.36 36.55
N LEU A 56 -19.27 -9.77 35.35
CA LEU A 56 -18.10 -9.25 34.67
C LEU A 56 -17.62 -7.98 35.38
N ASN A 57 -16.54 -8.13 36.14
CA ASN A 57 -15.89 -6.99 36.79
C ASN A 57 -15.32 -6.04 35.73
N PRO A 58 -15.64 -4.72 35.75
CA PRO A 58 -15.10 -3.74 34.81
C PRO A 58 -13.58 -3.75 34.70
N ALA A 59 -12.90 -4.08 35.81
CA ALA A 59 -11.44 -4.23 35.82
C ALA A 59 -10.97 -5.36 34.89
N ASN A 60 -11.69 -6.48 34.81
CA ASN A 60 -11.34 -7.57 33.90
C ASN A 60 -11.50 -7.19 32.45
N LEU A 61 -12.53 -6.40 32.11
CA LEU A 61 -12.73 -5.88 30.76
C LEU A 61 -11.60 -4.93 30.36
N ALA A 62 -11.15 -4.08 31.29
CA ALA A 62 -10.03 -3.17 31.03
C ALA A 62 -8.70 -3.92 30.86
N ILE A 63 -8.42 -4.93 31.71
CA ILE A 63 -7.23 -5.77 31.59
C ILE A 63 -7.23 -6.54 30.28
N PHE A 64 -8.37 -7.09 29.86
CA PHE A 64 -8.49 -7.82 28.61
C PHE A 64 -8.25 -6.92 27.40
N LEU A 65 -8.79 -5.69 27.39
CA LEU A 65 -8.50 -4.70 26.36
C LEU A 65 -7.01 -4.35 26.30
N ALA A 66 -6.37 -4.13 27.47
CA ALA A 66 -4.94 -3.86 27.52
C ALA A 66 -4.12 -5.01 26.92
N PHE A 67 -4.48 -6.26 27.26
CA PHE A 67 -3.82 -7.46 26.73
C PHE A 67 -3.97 -7.57 25.18
N ILE A 68 -5.19 -7.40 24.67
CA ILE A 68 -5.45 -7.36 23.21
C ILE A 68 -4.60 -6.28 22.56
N SER A 69 -4.54 -5.07 23.14
CA SER A 69 -3.79 -3.95 22.59
C SER A 69 -2.28 -4.22 22.51
N VAL A 70 -1.73 -4.90 23.53
CA VAL A 70 -0.32 -5.32 23.53
C VAL A 70 -0.05 -6.35 22.44
N ILE A 71 -0.89 -7.39 22.32
CA ILE A 71 -0.75 -8.41 21.27
C ILE A 71 -0.86 -7.77 19.89
N ARG A 72 -1.82 -6.87 19.69
CA ARG A 72 -2.00 -6.11 18.45
C ARG A 72 -0.75 -5.31 18.10
N GLY A 73 -0.18 -4.59 19.08
CA GLY A 73 1.05 -3.81 18.90
C GLY A 73 2.24 -4.68 18.52
N ILE A 74 2.43 -5.81 19.20
CA ILE A 74 3.50 -6.79 18.91
C ILE A 74 3.30 -7.37 17.49
N GLY A 75 2.09 -7.82 17.16
CA GLY A 75 1.77 -8.38 15.85
C GLY A 75 2.02 -7.38 14.72
N PHE A 76 1.60 -6.12 14.91
CA PHE A 76 1.86 -5.03 13.97
C PHE A 76 3.35 -4.78 13.79
N TYR A 77 4.10 -4.66 14.87
CA TYR A 77 5.53 -4.41 14.83
C TYR A 77 6.29 -5.55 14.14
N VAL A 78 6.05 -6.79 14.56
CA VAL A 78 6.69 -7.98 13.99
C VAL A 78 6.38 -8.10 12.50
N GLY A 79 5.11 -8.00 12.12
CA GLY A 79 4.68 -8.10 10.73
C GLY A 79 5.36 -7.06 9.84
N ASN A 80 5.35 -5.79 10.24
CA ASN A 80 5.93 -4.70 9.47
C ASN A 80 7.47 -4.73 9.45
N TYR A 81 8.10 -5.02 10.59
CA TYR A 81 9.56 -5.06 10.69
C TYR A 81 10.17 -6.11 9.76
N PHE A 82 9.66 -7.34 9.81
CA PHE A 82 10.18 -8.41 8.97
C PHE A 82 9.85 -8.18 7.49
N MET A 83 8.69 -7.63 7.16
CA MET A 83 8.36 -7.29 5.77
C MET A 83 9.25 -6.16 5.23
N ALA A 84 9.52 -5.13 6.03
CA ALA A 84 10.44 -4.06 5.65
C ALA A 84 11.87 -4.60 5.44
N ASN A 85 12.33 -5.49 6.31
CA ASN A 85 13.65 -6.15 6.17
C ASN A 85 13.74 -6.97 4.88
N ILE A 86 12.68 -7.71 4.52
CA ILE A 86 12.60 -8.40 3.21
C ILE A 86 12.72 -7.39 2.08
N GLY A 87 11.97 -6.28 2.14
CA GLY A 87 12.01 -5.23 1.13
C GLY A 87 13.43 -4.71 0.90
N GLN A 88 14.17 -4.40 1.97
CA GLN A 88 15.55 -3.94 1.86
C GLN A 88 16.49 -4.99 1.23
N LYS A 89 16.33 -6.26 1.60
CA LYS A 89 17.12 -7.36 1.00
C LYS A 89 16.81 -7.56 -0.48
N VAL A 90 15.54 -7.43 -0.87
CA VAL A 90 15.13 -7.49 -2.28
C VAL A 90 15.71 -6.31 -3.07
N VAL A 91 15.66 -5.09 -2.52
CA VAL A 91 16.30 -3.91 -3.12
C VAL A 91 17.79 -4.14 -3.34
N HIS A 92 18.48 -4.67 -2.32
CA HIS A 92 19.90 -4.96 -2.42
C HIS A 92 20.21 -5.96 -3.54
N SER A 93 19.49 -7.09 -3.57
CA SER A 93 19.67 -8.11 -4.63
C SER A 93 19.38 -7.58 -6.03
N LEU A 94 18.32 -6.75 -6.18
CA LEU A 94 17.99 -6.13 -7.47
C LEU A 94 19.07 -5.12 -7.91
N ARG A 95 19.62 -4.35 -6.98
CA ARG A 95 20.71 -3.41 -7.30
C ARG A 95 21.97 -4.14 -7.71
N GLU A 96 22.31 -5.22 -7.04
CA GLU A 96 23.45 -6.08 -7.38
C GLU A 96 23.30 -6.65 -8.79
N ASP A 97 22.11 -7.20 -9.12
CA ASP A 97 21.83 -7.72 -10.46
C ASP A 97 21.88 -6.63 -11.54
N LEU A 98 21.35 -5.43 -11.24
CA LEU A 98 21.38 -4.28 -12.16
C LEU A 98 22.80 -3.78 -12.40
N ILE A 99 23.61 -3.64 -11.36
CA ILE A 99 25.02 -3.22 -11.48
C ILE A 99 25.81 -4.26 -12.25
N SER A 100 25.63 -5.54 -11.92
CA SER A 100 26.26 -6.63 -12.66
C SER A 100 25.89 -6.59 -14.14
N SER A 101 24.59 -6.46 -14.45
CA SER A 101 24.13 -6.34 -15.85
C SER A 101 24.71 -5.11 -16.55
N LEU A 102 24.84 -3.98 -15.85
CA LEU A 102 25.37 -2.74 -16.39
C LEU A 102 26.86 -2.89 -16.78
N LEU A 103 27.66 -3.55 -15.94
CA LEU A 103 29.08 -3.74 -16.19
C LEU A 103 29.37 -4.56 -17.46
N TYR A 104 28.45 -5.39 -17.90
CA TYR A 104 28.57 -6.18 -19.12
C TYR A 104 27.92 -5.53 -20.36
N GLN A 105 27.42 -4.29 -20.26
CA GLN A 105 26.86 -3.57 -21.40
C GLN A 105 27.97 -3.05 -22.34
N PRO A 106 27.71 -3.01 -23.66
CA PRO A 106 28.65 -2.42 -24.63
C PRO A 106 28.76 -0.91 -24.42
N ILE A 107 29.89 -0.33 -24.86
CA ILE A 107 30.17 1.12 -24.73
C ILE A 107 29.08 1.95 -25.40
N SER A 108 28.54 1.50 -26.51
CA SER A 108 27.46 2.19 -27.23
C SER A 108 26.18 2.41 -26.39
N PHE A 109 25.95 1.60 -25.37
CA PHE A 109 24.87 1.79 -24.41
C PHE A 109 25.10 3.06 -23.56
N PHE A 110 26.34 3.27 -23.14
CA PHE A 110 26.71 4.43 -22.31
C PHE A 110 26.73 5.75 -23.10
N ASP A 111 26.98 5.67 -24.41
CA ASP A 111 26.95 6.84 -25.29
C ASP A 111 25.51 7.33 -25.53
N GLN A 112 24.51 6.44 -25.50
CA GLN A 112 23.10 6.76 -25.74
C GLN A 112 22.34 7.05 -24.45
N ALA A 113 22.75 6.47 -23.32
CA ALA A 113 22.04 6.59 -22.06
C ALA A 113 22.58 7.77 -21.22
N SER A 114 21.67 8.59 -20.71
CA SER A 114 22.01 9.63 -19.74
C SER A 114 22.52 9.00 -18.44
N LYS A 115 23.69 9.46 -17.96
CA LYS A 115 24.26 9.00 -16.68
C LYS A 115 23.25 9.17 -15.53
N GLY A 116 22.49 10.27 -15.52
CA GLY A 116 21.46 10.54 -14.52
C GLY A 116 20.30 9.54 -14.58
N GLU A 117 19.90 9.08 -15.78
CA GLU A 117 18.86 8.08 -15.94
C GLU A 117 19.28 6.72 -15.39
N ILE A 118 20.52 6.30 -15.65
CA ILE A 118 21.07 5.05 -15.11
C ILE A 118 21.06 5.06 -13.58
N VAL A 119 21.57 6.15 -12.98
CA VAL A 119 21.59 6.33 -11.52
C VAL A 119 20.17 6.34 -10.94
N ASN A 120 19.23 7.04 -11.59
CA ASN A 120 17.83 7.09 -11.18
C ASN A 120 17.19 5.70 -11.20
N ARG A 121 17.42 4.91 -12.23
CA ARG A 121 16.90 3.52 -12.31
C ARG A 121 17.44 2.65 -11.19
N ILE A 122 18.73 2.72 -10.89
CA ILE A 122 19.36 1.88 -9.85
C ILE A 122 18.91 2.30 -8.45
N ILE A 123 18.82 3.60 -8.16
CA ILE A 123 18.56 4.09 -6.80
C ILE A 123 17.06 4.24 -6.54
N PHE A 124 16.35 5.01 -7.36
CA PHE A 124 14.96 5.39 -7.09
C PHE A 124 13.95 4.37 -7.62
N THR A 125 14.09 3.96 -8.88
CA THR A 125 13.11 3.05 -9.50
C THR A 125 13.11 1.69 -8.79
N THR A 126 14.27 1.17 -8.39
CA THR A 126 14.39 -0.09 -7.65
C THR A 126 13.67 -0.03 -6.30
N ASN A 127 13.88 1.05 -5.54
CA ASN A 127 13.17 1.26 -4.28
C ASN A 127 11.65 1.34 -4.47
N GLN A 128 11.21 2.09 -5.47
CA GLN A 128 9.79 2.30 -5.74
C GLN A 128 9.07 1.01 -6.13
N ILE A 129 9.67 0.21 -7.00
CA ILE A 129 9.11 -1.09 -7.42
C ILE A 129 9.05 -2.07 -6.26
N THR A 130 10.13 -2.16 -5.47
CA THR A 130 10.18 -3.07 -4.33
C THR A 130 9.22 -2.64 -3.23
N GLY A 131 9.15 -1.33 -2.93
CA GLY A 131 8.19 -0.78 -1.98
C GLY A 131 6.76 -1.14 -2.37
N ALA A 132 6.37 -0.91 -3.62
CA ALA A 132 5.04 -1.27 -4.11
C ALA A 132 4.74 -2.77 -4.00
N ALA A 133 5.72 -3.64 -4.28
CA ALA A 133 5.56 -5.09 -4.18
C ALA A 133 5.41 -5.56 -2.73
N THR A 134 6.25 -5.05 -1.81
CA THR A 134 6.20 -5.41 -0.39
C THR A 134 4.95 -4.87 0.30
N ASP A 135 4.50 -3.65 -0.04
CA ASP A 135 3.27 -3.08 0.48
C ASP A 135 2.03 -3.84 0.00
N ALA A 136 2.02 -4.28 -1.26
CA ALA A 136 0.95 -5.14 -1.78
C ALA A 136 0.86 -6.47 -1.02
N LEU A 137 2.00 -7.11 -0.73
CA LEU A 137 2.04 -8.34 0.07
C LEU A 137 1.59 -8.09 1.52
N LYS A 138 2.04 -7.00 2.13
CA LYS A 138 1.62 -6.58 3.48
C LYS A 138 0.10 -6.44 3.56
N ILE A 139 -0.49 -5.67 2.65
CA ILE A 139 -1.94 -5.44 2.60
C ILE A 139 -2.66 -6.77 2.38
N PHE A 140 -2.19 -7.59 1.43
CA PHE A 140 -2.82 -8.87 1.10
C PHE A 140 -2.89 -9.81 2.32
N PHE A 141 -1.79 -9.98 3.06
CA PHE A 141 -1.79 -10.88 4.21
C PHE A 141 -2.49 -10.27 5.42
N LYS A 142 -2.20 -9.02 5.75
CA LYS A 142 -2.78 -8.34 6.91
C LYS A 142 -4.30 -8.21 6.78
N GLU A 143 -4.78 -7.60 5.70
CA GLU A 143 -6.19 -7.38 5.48
C GLU A 143 -6.91 -8.67 5.06
N GLY A 144 -6.21 -9.59 4.39
CA GLY A 144 -6.73 -10.91 4.04
C GLY A 144 -7.07 -11.74 5.27
N PHE A 145 -6.18 -11.82 6.25
CA PHE A 145 -6.46 -12.52 7.52
C PHE A 145 -7.59 -11.87 8.29
N LEU A 146 -7.61 -10.53 8.35
CA LEU A 146 -8.67 -9.80 9.01
C LEU A 146 -10.02 -10.06 8.35
N LEU A 147 -10.09 -9.99 7.02
CA LEU A 147 -11.31 -10.20 6.25
C LEU A 147 -11.85 -11.63 6.45
N VAL A 148 -10.96 -12.63 6.30
CA VAL A 148 -11.35 -14.05 6.48
C VAL A 148 -11.80 -14.29 7.92
N GLY A 149 -11.07 -13.78 8.89
CA GLY A 149 -11.40 -13.97 10.30
C GLY A 149 -12.71 -13.29 10.70
N LEU A 150 -12.95 -12.04 10.26
CA LEU A 150 -14.21 -11.35 10.48
C LEU A 150 -15.39 -12.05 9.76
N PHE A 151 -15.14 -12.59 8.57
CA PHE A 151 -16.17 -13.34 7.85
C PHE A 151 -16.59 -14.61 8.61
N ILE A 152 -15.61 -15.38 9.12
CA ILE A 152 -15.86 -16.55 9.97
C ILE A 152 -16.59 -16.14 11.25
N TYR A 153 -16.17 -15.06 11.88
CA TYR A 153 -16.79 -14.54 13.09
C TYR A 153 -18.24 -14.10 12.86
N LEU A 154 -18.54 -13.44 11.73
CA LEU A 154 -19.90 -13.05 11.33
C LEU A 154 -20.80 -14.26 11.07
N LEU A 155 -20.27 -15.30 10.42
CA LEU A 155 -21.01 -16.56 10.23
C LEU A 155 -21.37 -17.22 11.56
N TYR A 156 -20.44 -17.21 12.52
CA TYR A 156 -20.68 -17.74 13.86
C TYR A 156 -21.73 -16.91 14.61
N LEU A 157 -21.71 -15.61 14.50
CA LEU A 157 -22.63 -14.71 15.19
C LEU A 157 -24.05 -14.76 14.60
N SER A 158 -24.18 -14.65 13.29
CA SER A 158 -25.48 -14.72 12.59
C SER A 158 -25.28 -15.00 11.08
N TRP A 159 -25.53 -16.24 10.67
CA TRP A 159 -25.45 -16.61 9.25
C TRP A 159 -26.45 -15.83 8.37
N LYS A 160 -27.63 -15.45 8.93
CA LYS A 160 -28.65 -14.68 8.21
C LYS A 160 -28.17 -13.26 7.87
N LEU A 161 -27.56 -12.57 8.83
CA LEU A 161 -26.98 -11.24 8.61
C LEU A 161 -25.79 -11.30 7.64
N THR A 162 -24.97 -12.34 7.74
CA THR A 162 -23.86 -12.55 6.82
C THR A 162 -24.32 -12.72 5.37
N LEU A 163 -25.43 -13.43 5.12
CA LEU A 163 -26.02 -13.53 3.79
C LEU A 163 -26.48 -12.18 3.25
N VAL A 164 -27.10 -11.33 4.09
CA VAL A 164 -27.51 -9.99 3.68
C VAL A 164 -26.28 -9.15 3.25
N ILE A 165 -25.20 -9.20 4.05
CA ILE A 165 -23.94 -8.50 3.70
C ILE A 165 -23.36 -9.04 2.39
N LEU A 166 -23.39 -10.36 2.18
CA LEU A 166 -22.86 -10.99 0.98
C LEU A 166 -23.64 -10.56 -0.29
N ILE A 167 -24.93 -10.28 -0.18
CA ILE A 167 -25.75 -9.77 -1.28
C ILE A 167 -25.47 -8.27 -1.52
N ILE A 168 -25.27 -7.50 -0.45
CA ILE A 168 -25.03 -6.05 -0.55
C ILE A 168 -23.59 -5.76 -1.04
N ALA A 169 -22.60 -6.56 -0.65
CA ALA A 169 -21.20 -6.34 -0.99
C ALA A 169 -20.94 -6.21 -2.51
N PRO A 170 -21.45 -7.08 -3.40
CA PRO A 170 -21.25 -6.91 -4.85
C PRO A 170 -21.95 -5.66 -5.39
N LEU A 171 -23.08 -5.23 -4.81
CA LEU A 171 -23.76 -4.00 -5.19
C LEU A 171 -22.89 -2.77 -4.89
N ILE A 172 -22.31 -2.71 -3.68
CA ILE A 172 -21.34 -1.67 -3.30
C ILE A 172 -20.11 -1.73 -4.23
N GLY A 173 -19.59 -2.92 -4.51
CA GLY A 173 -18.47 -3.12 -5.42
C GLY A 173 -18.73 -2.57 -6.83
N LEU A 174 -19.95 -2.73 -7.32
CA LEU A 174 -20.39 -2.21 -8.61
C LEU A 174 -20.41 -0.67 -8.62
N ILE A 175 -20.97 -0.06 -7.59
CA ILE A 175 -21.00 1.41 -7.41
C ILE A 175 -19.57 1.96 -7.34
N VAL A 176 -18.69 1.35 -6.52
CA VAL A 176 -17.28 1.75 -6.39
C VAL A 176 -16.52 1.61 -7.70
N SER A 177 -16.80 0.53 -8.48
CA SER A 177 -16.19 0.34 -9.79
C SER A 177 -16.56 1.44 -10.78
N ILE A 178 -17.85 1.83 -10.82
CA ILE A 178 -18.35 2.91 -11.68
C ILE A 178 -17.73 4.25 -11.28
N ALA A 179 -17.75 4.58 -9.98
CA ALA A 179 -17.14 5.78 -9.43
C ALA A 179 -15.63 5.83 -9.72
N GLY A 180 -14.91 4.71 -9.53
CA GLY A 180 -13.49 4.59 -9.80
C GLY A 180 -13.10 4.77 -11.29
N LYS A 181 -13.95 4.31 -12.22
CA LYS A 181 -13.76 4.58 -13.66
C LYS A 181 -13.91 6.06 -13.97
N ARG A 182 -14.89 6.72 -13.37
CA ARG A 182 -15.12 8.17 -13.55
C ARG A 182 -13.95 8.97 -12.97
N LEU A 183 -13.51 8.63 -11.76
CA LEU A 183 -12.39 9.29 -11.09
C LEU A 183 -11.08 9.15 -11.88
N ARG A 184 -10.79 7.96 -12.41
CA ARG A 184 -9.62 7.74 -13.29
C ARG A 184 -9.65 8.59 -14.54
N ARG A 185 -10.83 8.79 -15.15
CA ARG A 185 -11.00 9.65 -16.33
C ARG A 185 -10.72 11.12 -15.99
N VAL A 186 -11.18 11.59 -14.82
CA VAL A 186 -10.90 12.95 -14.33
C VAL A 186 -9.42 13.11 -14.03
N ALA A 187 -8.81 12.15 -13.32
CA ALA A 187 -7.37 12.16 -13.01
C ALA A 187 -6.50 12.22 -14.28
N LYS A 188 -6.88 11.45 -15.33
CA LYS A 188 -6.19 11.53 -16.62
C LYS A 188 -6.28 12.93 -17.24
N LYS A 189 -7.46 13.55 -17.24
CA LYS A 189 -7.63 14.92 -17.75
C LYS A 189 -6.76 15.92 -16.98
N ILE A 190 -6.67 15.76 -15.64
CA ILE A 190 -5.79 16.62 -14.82
C ILE A 190 -4.33 16.42 -15.22
N GLN A 191 -3.89 15.18 -15.46
CA GLN A 191 -2.51 14.91 -15.91
C GLN A 191 -2.23 15.52 -17.28
N ASP A 192 -3.19 15.42 -18.23
CA ASP A 192 -3.05 16.01 -19.56
C ASP A 192 -2.91 17.55 -19.47
N VAL A 193 -3.74 18.21 -18.66
CA VAL A 193 -3.66 19.66 -18.41
C VAL A 193 -2.36 20.04 -17.72
N MET A 194 -1.92 19.28 -16.70
CA MET A 194 -0.63 19.51 -16.02
C MET A 194 0.56 19.34 -16.96
N GLY A 195 0.46 18.46 -17.96
CA GLY A 195 1.45 18.34 -19.03
C GLY A 195 1.59 19.64 -19.82
N VAL A 196 0.48 20.25 -20.20
CA VAL A 196 0.47 21.55 -20.90
C VAL A 196 1.03 22.67 -20.03
N VAL A 197 0.61 22.75 -18.77
CA VAL A 197 1.14 23.75 -17.80
C VAL A 197 2.66 23.61 -17.65
N THR A 198 3.16 22.39 -17.55
CA THR A 198 4.61 22.13 -17.43
C THR A 198 5.33 22.56 -18.71
N GLN A 199 4.76 22.28 -19.88
CA GLN A 199 5.34 22.68 -21.16
C GLN A 199 5.44 24.20 -21.27
N VAL A 200 4.34 24.93 -21.03
CA VAL A 200 4.30 26.40 -21.08
C VAL A 200 5.27 27.00 -20.06
N SER A 201 5.32 26.44 -18.84
CA SER A 201 6.26 26.90 -17.83
C SER A 201 7.74 26.73 -18.27
N ASN A 202 8.07 25.60 -18.92
CA ASN A 202 9.39 25.36 -19.47
C ASN A 202 9.73 26.31 -20.64
N GLU A 203 8.75 26.58 -21.52
CA GLU A 203 8.90 27.53 -22.62
C GLU A 203 9.19 28.94 -22.09
N ILE A 204 8.41 29.42 -21.09
CA ILE A 204 8.63 30.71 -20.44
C ILE A 204 9.99 30.76 -19.76
N ALA A 205 10.38 29.73 -19.01
CA ALA A 205 11.67 29.67 -18.31
C ALA A 205 12.86 29.68 -19.29
N SER A 206 12.74 28.95 -20.42
CA SER A 206 13.78 28.86 -21.44
C SER A 206 13.87 30.14 -22.28
N GLY A 207 12.73 30.76 -22.59
CA GLY A 207 12.62 32.00 -23.38
C GLY A 207 12.62 33.29 -22.54
N ALA A 208 12.96 33.21 -21.25
CA ALA A 208 12.86 34.36 -20.34
C ALA A 208 13.69 35.58 -20.78
N ARG A 209 14.84 35.36 -21.47
CA ARG A 209 15.66 36.40 -22.02
C ARG A 209 15.01 37.09 -23.19
N GLU A 210 14.41 36.33 -24.10
CA GLU A 210 13.66 36.82 -25.27
C GLU A 210 12.42 37.60 -24.86
N ILE A 211 11.64 37.05 -23.92
CA ILE A 211 10.43 37.70 -23.36
C ILE A 211 10.80 39.08 -22.80
N LYS A 212 11.89 39.17 -22.02
CA LYS A 212 12.37 40.44 -21.48
C LYS A 212 12.91 41.38 -22.54
N SER A 213 13.59 40.88 -23.58
CA SER A 213 14.14 41.70 -24.67
C SER A 213 13.03 42.35 -25.48
N PHE A 214 11.88 41.69 -25.66
CA PHE A 214 10.74 42.19 -26.38
C PHE A 214 9.68 42.86 -25.51
N ASN A 215 9.90 42.94 -24.18
CA ASN A 215 8.96 43.51 -23.21
C ASN A 215 7.54 42.94 -23.26
N ASN A 216 7.45 41.60 -23.53
CA ASN A 216 6.17 40.88 -23.77
C ASN A 216 5.70 40.03 -22.57
N GLU A 217 6.01 40.46 -21.33
CA GLU A 217 5.62 39.73 -20.12
C GLU A 217 4.10 39.63 -19.95
N SER A 218 3.36 40.69 -20.39
CA SER A 218 1.89 40.68 -20.33
C SER A 218 1.26 39.67 -21.28
N GLY A 219 1.81 39.52 -22.50
CA GLY A 219 1.33 38.57 -23.47
C GLY A 219 1.55 37.11 -23.04
N GLU A 220 2.72 36.81 -22.43
CA GLU A 220 2.99 35.47 -21.92
C GLU A 220 2.16 35.14 -20.65
N LYS A 221 1.79 36.16 -19.87
CA LYS A 221 0.90 35.97 -18.72
C LYS A 221 -0.54 35.62 -19.13
N GLU A 222 -1.04 36.18 -20.21
CA GLU A 222 -2.36 35.83 -20.74
C GLU A 222 -2.39 34.44 -21.38
N ARG A 223 -1.25 33.98 -21.89
CA ARG A 223 -1.11 32.63 -22.48
C ARG A 223 -1.08 31.52 -21.43
N PHE A 224 -0.61 31.81 -20.22
CA PHE A 224 -0.55 30.87 -19.10
C PHE A 224 -1.89 30.71 -18.39
#